data_674eaa502ca910825cc921aa7f2af67a
#
_entry.id   674eaa502ca910825cc921aa7f2af67a
#
_cell.length_a   1.000
_cell.length_b   1.000
_cell.length_c   1.000
_cell.angle_alpha   90.00
_cell.angle_beta   90.00
_cell.angle_gamma   90.00
#
_symmetry.space_group_name_H-M   'P 1'
#
loop_
_entity.id
_entity.type
_entity.pdbx_description
1 polymer ?
#
loop_
_entity_poly.entity_id
_entity_poly.type
_entity_poly.pdbx_seq_one_letter_code
_entity_poly.pdbx_strand_id
1 'polypeptide(L)'
;MTPARPALPREFVAVHKRRRMMDAMAELTGERGYEATKIADVVSRAGVARKTLYDNFAGKEELFLAAFGTTVTEAREAVEGACEEAGERDGARVEAGLEALLDFLAAHPAQARMCMLEALSATPATAARYEQTIHEFVVLLRDGAPPAPGRAETLEETLVGGVAWILQQRIRNDEAEVVGALLPELSGFVLSPYRGVGKPSG
;
A
#
# COMPACT_ATOMS: atom_id res chain seq x y z
N MET A 1 11.67 20.80 -42.90
CA MET A 1 11.63 21.47 -41.60
C MET A 1 10.74 20.66 -40.68
N THR A 2 11.34 19.90 -39.74
CA THR A 2 10.59 19.13 -38.74
C THR A 2 10.13 20.11 -37.65
N PRO A 3 8.83 20.21 -37.33
CA PRO A 3 8.39 21.12 -36.28
C PRO A 3 9.00 20.73 -34.93
N ALA A 4 9.61 21.70 -34.25
CA ALA A 4 10.15 21.50 -32.92
C ALA A 4 9.04 21.06 -31.96
N ARG A 5 9.21 19.93 -31.30
CA ARG A 5 8.30 19.41 -30.28
C ARG A 5 8.18 20.45 -29.15
N PRO A 6 6.98 20.90 -28.76
CA PRO A 6 6.83 21.89 -27.72
C PRO A 6 7.50 21.38 -26.43
N ALA A 7 8.33 22.23 -25.80
CA ALA A 7 8.94 21.90 -24.53
C ALA A 7 7.85 21.77 -23.46
N LEU A 8 7.83 20.64 -22.73
CA LEU A 8 6.91 20.44 -21.61
C LEU A 8 7.11 21.54 -20.54
N PRO A 9 6.03 21.98 -19.88
CA PRO A 9 6.12 22.95 -18.78
C PRO A 9 7.12 22.49 -17.73
N ARG A 10 7.90 23.41 -17.18
CA ARG A 10 8.95 23.07 -16.17
C ARG A 10 8.37 22.35 -14.96
N GLU A 11 7.19 22.69 -14.54
CA GLU A 11 6.47 22.06 -13.43
C GLU A 11 6.13 20.59 -13.73
N PHE A 12 5.65 20.29 -14.93
CA PHE A 12 5.41 18.91 -15.38
C PHE A 12 6.68 18.06 -15.35
N VAL A 13 7.81 18.62 -15.82
CA VAL A 13 9.11 17.93 -15.78
C VAL A 13 9.57 17.68 -14.33
N ALA A 14 9.32 18.61 -13.40
CA ALA A 14 9.69 18.46 -11.99
C ALA A 14 8.87 17.34 -11.31
N VAL A 15 7.56 17.30 -11.51
CA VAL A 15 6.66 16.26 -11.00
C VAL A 15 7.10 14.87 -11.51
N HIS A 16 7.36 14.74 -12.80
CA HIS A 16 7.83 13.48 -13.37
C HIS A 16 9.18 13.02 -12.82
N LYS A 17 10.13 13.95 -12.59
CA LYS A 17 11.42 13.60 -11.98
C LYS A 17 11.24 13.13 -10.54
N ARG A 18 10.38 13.80 -9.76
CA ARG A 18 10.07 13.42 -8.39
C ARG A 18 9.46 12.02 -8.35
N ARG A 19 8.47 11.72 -9.21
CA ARG A 19 7.87 10.40 -9.33
C ARG A 19 8.91 9.32 -9.64
N ARG A 20 9.75 9.51 -10.67
CA ARG A 20 10.81 8.56 -11.03
C ARG A 20 11.79 8.26 -9.89
N MET A 21 12.10 9.25 -9.04
CA MET A 21 12.94 9.03 -7.86
C MET A 21 12.25 8.18 -6.81
N MET A 22 10.95 8.37 -6.58
CA MET A 22 10.16 7.56 -5.67
C MET A 22 9.99 6.14 -6.18
N ASP A 23 9.69 5.96 -7.47
CA ASP A 23 9.58 4.64 -8.11
C ASP A 23 10.92 3.89 -8.01
N ALA A 24 12.04 4.54 -8.34
CA ALA A 24 13.37 3.95 -8.21
C ALA A 24 13.72 3.58 -6.77
N MET A 25 13.29 4.37 -5.79
CA MET A 25 13.47 4.06 -4.36
C MET A 25 12.68 2.81 -3.97
N ALA A 26 11.42 2.72 -4.39
CA ALA A 26 10.56 1.56 -4.10
C ALA A 26 11.13 0.28 -4.74
N GLU A 27 11.49 0.33 -6.03
CA GLU A 27 12.09 -0.80 -6.74
C GLU A 27 13.37 -1.30 -6.05
N LEU A 28 14.33 -0.39 -5.82
CA LEU A 28 15.61 -0.76 -5.23
C LEU A 28 15.48 -1.27 -3.80
N THR A 29 14.56 -0.70 -3.03
CA THR A 29 14.28 -1.17 -1.67
C THR A 29 13.60 -2.54 -1.68
N GLY A 30 12.66 -2.77 -2.60
CA GLY A 30 12.04 -4.07 -2.79
C GLY A 30 13.03 -5.15 -3.25
N GLU A 31 14.01 -4.79 -4.10
CA GLU A 31 15.03 -5.72 -4.61
C GLU A 31 16.05 -6.16 -3.54
N ARG A 32 16.53 -5.24 -2.70
CA ARG A 32 17.72 -5.47 -1.85
C ARG A 32 17.64 -4.91 -0.43
N GLY A 33 16.51 -4.40 -0.05
CA GLY A 33 16.28 -3.80 1.27
C GLY A 33 16.69 -2.34 1.38
N TYR A 34 16.15 -1.68 2.43
CA TYR A 34 16.44 -0.27 2.68
C TYR A 34 17.93 -0.02 2.92
N GLU A 35 18.59 -0.76 3.82
CA GLU A 35 19.98 -0.52 4.20
C GLU A 35 20.94 -0.59 2.99
N ALA A 36 20.77 -1.58 2.12
CA ALA A 36 21.62 -1.76 0.94
C ALA A 36 21.36 -0.74 -0.18
N THR A 37 20.22 -0.06 -0.17
CA THR A 37 19.86 0.95 -1.17
C THR A 37 20.60 2.26 -0.92
N LYS A 38 21.40 2.71 -1.89
CA LYS A 38 22.18 3.97 -1.81
C LYS A 38 21.57 5.04 -2.70
N ILE A 39 21.70 6.31 -2.29
CA ILE A 39 21.26 7.47 -3.10
C ILE A 39 21.87 7.45 -4.51
N ALA A 40 23.13 7.00 -4.65
CA ALA A 40 23.78 6.90 -5.96
C ALA A 40 23.05 5.93 -6.90
N ASP A 41 22.52 4.83 -6.37
CA ASP A 41 21.76 3.85 -7.15
C ASP A 41 20.40 4.40 -7.55
N VAL A 42 19.75 5.11 -6.63
CA VAL A 42 18.45 5.76 -6.91
C VAL A 42 18.56 6.80 -8.02
N VAL A 43 19.56 7.70 -7.97
CA VAL A 43 19.74 8.71 -9.02
C VAL A 43 20.08 8.07 -10.36
N SER A 44 20.86 6.98 -10.35
CA SER A 44 21.18 6.21 -11.55
C SER A 44 19.94 5.57 -12.15
N ARG A 45 19.15 4.84 -11.35
CA ARG A 45 17.92 4.17 -11.76
C ARG A 45 16.86 5.17 -12.24
N ALA A 46 16.69 6.28 -11.52
CA ALA A 46 15.77 7.35 -11.87
C ALA A 46 16.23 8.18 -13.08
N GLY A 47 17.50 8.08 -13.50
CA GLY A 47 18.07 8.87 -14.59
C GLY A 47 18.03 10.37 -14.31
N VAL A 48 18.35 10.77 -13.07
CA VAL A 48 18.40 12.18 -12.64
C VAL A 48 19.80 12.54 -12.11
N ALA A 49 20.13 13.83 -12.09
CA ALA A 49 21.34 14.26 -11.45
C ALA A 49 21.20 14.21 -9.91
N ARG A 50 22.32 13.93 -9.20
CA ARG A 50 22.34 13.89 -7.73
C ARG A 50 21.83 15.19 -7.10
N LYS A 51 22.17 16.34 -7.71
CA LYS A 51 21.64 17.63 -7.28
C LYS A 51 20.12 17.68 -7.34
N THR A 52 19.52 17.15 -8.41
CA THR A 52 18.05 17.11 -8.55
C THR A 52 17.39 16.34 -7.41
N LEU A 53 18.00 15.25 -6.92
CA LEU A 53 17.47 14.52 -5.78
C LEU A 53 17.49 15.40 -4.53
N TYR A 54 18.61 16.05 -4.22
CA TYR A 54 18.72 16.91 -3.03
C TYR A 54 17.93 18.23 -3.13
N ASP A 55 17.56 18.66 -4.34
CA ASP A 55 16.63 19.78 -4.54
C ASP A 55 15.17 19.37 -4.20
N ASN A 56 14.87 18.05 -4.12
CA ASN A 56 13.52 17.50 -3.86
C ASN A 56 13.36 16.80 -2.52
N PHE A 57 14.45 16.25 -1.96
CA PHE A 57 14.45 15.45 -0.74
C PHE A 57 15.71 15.74 0.07
N ALA A 58 15.58 15.92 1.38
CA ALA A 58 16.72 16.16 2.27
C ALA A 58 17.67 14.95 2.35
N GLY A 59 17.15 13.73 2.09
CA GLY A 59 17.95 12.52 2.13
C GLY A 59 17.17 11.25 1.79
N LYS A 60 17.80 10.11 2.09
CA LYS A 60 17.28 8.78 1.79
C LYS A 60 15.97 8.50 2.53
N GLU A 61 15.88 8.88 3.81
CA GLU A 61 14.71 8.66 4.65
C GLU A 61 13.50 9.44 4.12
N GLU A 62 13.65 10.73 3.81
CA GLU A 62 12.56 11.55 3.26
C GLU A 62 12.08 11.01 1.91
N LEU A 63 13.02 10.59 1.05
CA LEU A 63 12.67 9.96 -0.22
C LEU A 63 11.92 8.64 -0.02
N PHE A 64 12.33 7.81 0.93
CA PHE A 64 11.65 6.57 1.27
C PHE A 64 10.23 6.85 1.79
N LEU A 65 10.08 7.78 2.75
CA LEU A 65 8.78 8.17 3.29
C LEU A 65 7.84 8.74 2.20
N ALA A 66 8.39 9.49 1.25
CA ALA A 66 7.62 9.99 0.12
C ALA A 66 7.18 8.86 -0.83
N ALA A 67 8.07 7.91 -1.13
CA ALA A 67 7.75 6.73 -1.94
C ALA A 67 6.69 5.86 -1.25
N PHE A 68 6.86 5.59 0.05
CA PHE A 68 5.90 4.88 0.89
C PHE A 68 4.53 5.58 0.88
N GLY A 69 4.51 6.89 1.17
CA GLY A 69 3.27 7.67 1.20
C GLY A 69 2.52 7.66 -0.13
N THR A 70 3.25 7.76 -1.25
CA THR A 70 2.65 7.68 -2.60
C THR A 70 2.03 6.31 -2.84
N THR A 71 2.75 5.22 -2.53
CA THR A 71 2.24 3.85 -2.68
C THR A 71 0.99 3.61 -1.83
N VAL A 72 1.01 4.06 -0.57
CA VAL A 72 -0.17 3.93 0.32
C VAL A 72 -1.36 4.72 -0.19
N THR A 73 -1.14 5.94 -0.71
CA THR A 73 -2.21 6.75 -1.29
C THR A 73 -2.84 6.05 -2.50
N GLU A 74 -2.04 5.52 -3.42
CA GLU A 74 -2.51 4.79 -4.60
C GLU A 74 -3.28 3.51 -4.22
N ALA A 75 -2.78 2.76 -3.23
CA ALA A 75 -3.47 1.57 -2.72
C ALA A 75 -4.82 1.94 -2.09
N ARG A 76 -4.87 3.01 -1.29
CA ARG A 76 -6.13 3.50 -0.69
C ARG A 76 -7.12 3.98 -1.73
N GLU A 77 -6.69 4.76 -2.71
CA GLU A 77 -7.55 5.22 -3.81
C GLU A 77 -8.17 4.04 -4.57
N ALA A 78 -7.40 2.98 -4.82
CA ALA A 78 -7.92 1.76 -5.44
C ALA A 78 -8.97 1.07 -4.56
N VAL A 79 -8.71 0.94 -3.26
CA VAL A 79 -9.64 0.34 -2.29
C VAL A 79 -10.92 1.17 -2.14
N GLU A 80 -10.79 2.49 -1.95
CA GLU A 80 -11.91 3.40 -1.79
C GLU A 80 -12.80 3.41 -3.04
N GLY A 81 -12.20 3.47 -4.24
CA GLY A 81 -12.92 3.39 -5.51
C GLY A 81 -13.70 2.08 -5.67
N ALA A 82 -13.08 0.94 -5.37
CA ALA A 82 -13.76 -0.36 -5.40
C ALA A 82 -14.91 -0.44 -4.37
N CYS A 83 -14.71 0.13 -3.17
CA CYS A 83 -15.77 0.21 -2.15
C CYS A 83 -16.96 1.07 -2.60
N GLU A 84 -16.70 2.17 -3.33
CA GLU A 84 -17.75 3.06 -3.86
C GLU A 84 -18.55 2.40 -4.98
N GLU A 85 -17.90 1.62 -5.84
CA GLU A 85 -18.51 0.90 -6.95
C GLU A 85 -19.27 -0.36 -6.49
N ALA A 86 -18.95 -0.89 -5.32
CA ALA A 86 -19.59 -2.08 -4.76
C ALA A 86 -21.05 -1.79 -4.39
N GLY A 87 -21.95 -2.73 -4.72
CA GLY A 87 -23.37 -2.63 -4.38
C GLY A 87 -23.62 -2.66 -2.86
N GLU A 88 -24.89 -2.42 -2.46
CA GLU A 88 -25.34 -2.35 -1.06
C GLU A 88 -25.49 -3.72 -0.37
N ARG A 89 -25.10 -4.83 -1.01
CA ARG A 89 -25.12 -6.16 -0.38
C ARG A 89 -24.19 -6.18 0.83
N ASP A 90 -24.67 -6.78 1.94
CA ASP A 90 -23.88 -6.93 3.16
C ASP A 90 -22.48 -7.50 2.89
N GLY A 91 -21.47 -6.75 3.26
CA GLY A 91 -20.06 -7.11 3.09
C GLY A 91 -19.48 -6.91 1.68
N ALA A 92 -20.27 -6.51 0.67
CA ALA A 92 -19.78 -6.30 -0.70
C ALA A 92 -18.66 -5.26 -0.77
N ARG A 93 -18.77 -4.16 -0.02
CA ARG A 93 -17.76 -3.12 0.06
C ARG A 93 -16.44 -3.63 0.63
N VAL A 94 -16.50 -4.44 1.69
CA VAL A 94 -15.32 -5.05 2.32
C VAL A 94 -14.64 -6.03 1.36
N GLU A 95 -15.43 -6.87 0.68
CA GLU A 95 -14.93 -7.85 -0.29
C GLU A 95 -14.25 -7.15 -1.48
N ALA A 96 -14.89 -6.15 -2.07
CA ALA A 96 -14.35 -5.37 -3.18
C ALA A 96 -13.09 -4.57 -2.78
N GLY A 97 -13.09 -3.94 -1.61
CA GLY A 97 -11.93 -3.24 -1.10
C GLY A 97 -10.73 -4.16 -0.83
N LEU A 98 -10.99 -5.36 -0.29
CA LEU A 98 -9.95 -6.36 -0.08
C LEU A 98 -9.40 -6.89 -1.41
N GLU A 99 -10.26 -7.18 -2.39
CA GLU A 99 -9.85 -7.57 -3.75
C GLU A 99 -8.95 -6.52 -4.38
N ALA A 100 -9.36 -5.26 -4.36
CA ALA A 100 -8.58 -4.15 -4.91
C ALA A 100 -7.20 -3.99 -4.22
N LEU A 101 -7.13 -4.19 -2.90
CA LEU A 101 -5.87 -4.19 -2.17
C LEU A 101 -4.94 -5.33 -2.61
N LEU A 102 -5.48 -6.55 -2.71
CA LEU A 102 -4.71 -7.72 -3.14
C LEU A 102 -4.21 -7.58 -4.58
N ASP A 103 -5.04 -7.09 -5.48
CA ASP A 103 -4.69 -6.83 -6.87
C ASP A 103 -3.62 -5.74 -6.97
N PHE A 104 -3.73 -4.67 -6.19
CA PHE A 104 -2.71 -3.63 -6.12
C PHE A 104 -1.35 -4.19 -5.67
N LEU A 105 -1.32 -4.99 -4.61
CA LEU A 105 -0.09 -5.59 -4.10
C LEU A 105 0.53 -6.57 -5.09
N ALA A 106 -0.30 -7.37 -5.78
CA ALA A 106 0.15 -8.31 -6.81
C ALA A 106 0.74 -7.58 -8.05
N ALA A 107 0.13 -6.47 -8.46
CA ALA A 107 0.60 -5.66 -9.57
C ALA A 107 1.88 -4.87 -9.25
N HIS A 108 2.18 -4.64 -7.96
CA HIS A 108 3.29 -3.79 -7.52
C HIS A 108 4.17 -4.49 -6.47
N PRO A 109 4.82 -5.63 -6.79
CA PRO A 109 5.51 -6.47 -5.80
C PRO A 109 6.67 -5.75 -5.08
N ALA A 110 7.42 -4.88 -5.78
CA ALA A 110 8.50 -4.10 -5.15
C ALA A 110 7.96 -3.09 -4.13
N GLN A 111 6.87 -2.40 -4.46
CA GLN A 111 6.19 -1.48 -3.56
C GLN A 111 5.56 -2.24 -2.37
N ALA A 112 4.98 -3.41 -2.62
CA ALA A 112 4.46 -4.28 -1.57
C ALA A 112 5.56 -4.67 -0.57
N ARG A 113 6.74 -5.10 -1.05
CA ARG A 113 7.90 -5.39 -0.18
C ARG A 113 8.36 -4.16 0.58
N MET A 114 8.51 -3.02 -0.09
CA MET A 114 8.90 -1.77 0.56
C MET A 114 7.94 -1.40 1.69
N CYS A 115 6.63 -1.44 1.45
CA CYS A 115 5.63 -1.01 2.42
C CYS A 115 5.41 -2.03 3.55
N MET A 116 5.38 -3.33 3.23
CA MET A 116 4.99 -4.35 4.19
C MET A 116 6.16 -4.93 4.99
N LEU A 117 7.39 -4.87 4.47
CA LEU A 117 8.56 -5.46 5.12
C LEU A 117 9.58 -4.40 5.54
N GLU A 118 10.02 -3.57 4.62
CA GLU A 118 11.15 -2.66 4.84
C GLU A 118 10.77 -1.47 5.73
N ALA A 119 9.54 -0.94 5.62
CA ALA A 119 9.09 0.20 6.41
C ALA A 119 9.15 -0.06 7.93
N LEU A 120 8.95 -1.30 8.36
CA LEU A 120 8.99 -1.69 9.78
C LEU A 120 10.38 -1.62 10.41
N SER A 121 11.44 -1.76 9.60
CA SER A 121 12.81 -1.89 10.08
C SER A 121 13.76 -0.81 9.58
N ALA A 122 13.37 0.02 8.60
CA ALA A 122 14.24 1.00 7.98
C ALA A 122 14.64 2.13 8.95
N THR A 123 13.68 2.78 9.57
CA THR A 123 13.89 3.84 10.58
C THR A 123 12.69 3.93 11.53
N PRO A 124 12.82 4.58 12.70
CA PRO A 124 11.66 4.84 13.58
C PRO A 124 10.55 5.65 12.89
N ALA A 125 10.90 6.58 12.01
CA ALA A 125 9.91 7.39 11.30
C ALA A 125 9.11 6.55 10.29
N THR A 126 9.75 5.60 9.61
CA THR A 126 9.07 4.70 8.67
C THR A 126 8.19 3.69 9.40
N ALA A 127 8.62 3.17 10.55
CA ALA A 127 7.81 2.30 11.39
C ALA A 127 6.55 3.02 11.89
N ALA A 128 6.68 4.26 12.40
CA ALA A 128 5.55 5.08 12.82
C ALA A 128 4.57 5.36 11.66
N ARG A 129 5.09 5.61 10.44
CA ARG A 129 4.24 5.80 9.26
C ARG A 129 3.50 4.51 8.87
N TYR A 130 4.13 3.35 9.01
CA TYR A 130 3.48 2.06 8.81
C TYR A 130 2.34 1.85 9.82
N GLU A 131 2.58 2.08 11.11
CA GLU A 131 1.54 1.98 12.15
C GLU A 131 0.35 2.89 11.86
N GLN A 132 0.61 4.13 11.46
CA GLN A 132 -0.43 5.06 11.02
C GLN A 132 -1.23 4.50 9.84
N THR A 133 -0.56 3.89 8.87
CA THR A 133 -1.22 3.28 7.69
C THR A 133 -2.14 2.12 8.11
N ILE A 134 -1.70 1.26 9.03
CA ILE A 134 -2.56 0.19 9.58
C ILE A 134 -3.80 0.81 10.22
N HIS A 135 -3.66 1.87 11.01
CA HIS A 135 -4.81 2.56 11.62
C HIS A 135 -5.76 3.16 10.57
N GLU A 136 -5.25 3.73 9.47
CA GLU A 136 -6.07 4.22 8.36
C GLU A 136 -6.93 3.10 7.75
N PHE A 137 -6.37 1.89 7.55
CA PHE A 137 -7.13 0.72 7.08
C PHE A 137 -8.13 0.17 8.12
N VAL A 138 -7.83 0.29 9.42
CA VAL A 138 -8.79 -0.04 10.49
C VAL A 138 -10.03 0.85 10.40
N VAL A 139 -9.83 2.17 10.21
CA VAL A 139 -10.94 3.12 10.03
C VAL A 139 -11.74 2.78 8.78
N LEU A 140 -11.05 2.51 7.67
CA LEU A 140 -11.69 2.16 6.40
C LEU A 140 -12.54 0.88 6.51
N LEU A 141 -12.03 -0.15 7.18
CA LEU A 141 -12.80 -1.38 7.46
C LEU A 141 -14.02 -1.09 8.33
N ARG A 142 -13.86 -0.29 9.39
CA ARG A 142 -14.96 0.07 10.30
C ARG A 142 -16.10 0.78 9.59
N ASP A 143 -15.77 1.69 8.66
CA ASP A 143 -16.74 2.48 7.91
C ASP A 143 -17.42 1.67 6.80
N GLY A 144 -16.73 0.66 6.25
CA GLY A 144 -17.22 -0.20 5.18
C GLY A 144 -17.94 -1.48 5.66
N ALA A 145 -17.71 -1.90 6.90
CA ALA A 145 -18.24 -3.15 7.42
C ALA A 145 -19.72 -3.05 7.84
N PRO A 146 -20.49 -4.15 7.73
CA PRO A 146 -21.85 -4.21 8.24
C PRO A 146 -21.92 -3.95 9.76
N PRO A 147 -23.04 -3.44 10.29
CA PRO A 147 -23.23 -3.29 11.74
C PRO A 147 -23.10 -4.64 12.47
N ALA A 148 -22.30 -4.67 13.52
CA ALA A 148 -22.14 -5.86 14.38
C ALA A 148 -22.39 -5.50 15.85
N PRO A 149 -23.63 -5.58 16.34
CA PRO A 149 -23.95 -5.28 17.73
C PRO A 149 -23.18 -6.17 18.70
N GLY A 150 -22.63 -5.57 19.77
CA GLY A 150 -21.86 -6.30 20.78
C GLY A 150 -20.45 -6.72 20.37
N ARG A 151 -19.92 -6.19 19.26
CA ARG A 151 -18.53 -6.43 18.82
C ARG A 151 -17.50 -5.89 19.85
N ALA A 152 -16.34 -6.54 19.90
CA ALA A 152 -15.22 -6.05 20.68
C ALA A 152 -14.68 -4.72 20.10
N GLU A 153 -14.20 -3.82 20.95
CA GLU A 153 -13.64 -2.53 20.54
C GLU A 153 -12.44 -2.67 19.59
N THR A 154 -11.64 -3.75 19.79
CA THR A 154 -10.43 -4.03 19.01
C THR A 154 -10.68 -4.97 17.82
N LEU A 155 -11.94 -5.20 17.42
CA LEU A 155 -12.26 -6.17 16.36
C LEU A 155 -11.57 -5.82 15.04
N GLU A 156 -11.76 -4.59 14.55
CA GLU A 156 -11.21 -4.17 13.25
C GLU A 156 -9.66 -4.13 13.29
N GLU A 157 -9.07 -3.75 14.42
CA GLU A 157 -7.61 -3.81 14.61
C GLU A 157 -7.10 -5.24 14.50
N THR A 158 -7.80 -6.21 15.12
CA THR A 158 -7.45 -7.62 15.05
C THR A 158 -7.57 -8.16 13.63
N LEU A 159 -8.64 -7.82 12.92
CA LEU A 159 -8.87 -8.27 11.55
C LEU A 159 -7.82 -7.69 10.58
N VAL A 160 -7.59 -6.38 10.61
CA VAL A 160 -6.58 -5.73 9.76
C VAL A 160 -5.17 -6.22 10.11
N GLY A 161 -4.85 -6.35 11.40
CA GLY A 161 -3.57 -6.89 11.84
C GLY A 161 -3.34 -8.32 11.36
N GLY A 162 -4.36 -9.18 11.42
CA GLY A 162 -4.32 -10.55 10.91
C GLY A 162 -4.09 -10.60 9.39
N VAL A 163 -4.82 -9.81 8.62
CA VAL A 163 -4.63 -9.68 7.16
C VAL A 163 -3.21 -9.19 6.85
N ALA A 164 -2.77 -8.11 7.51
CA ALA A 164 -1.44 -7.55 7.30
C ALA A 164 -0.33 -8.57 7.60
N TRP A 165 -0.48 -9.38 8.67
CA TRP A 165 0.48 -10.43 9.02
C TRP A 165 0.56 -11.52 7.94
N ILE A 166 -0.58 -12.00 7.44
CA ILE A 166 -0.63 -13.01 6.36
C ILE A 166 0.05 -12.46 5.10
N LEU A 167 -0.28 -11.23 4.70
CA LEU A 167 0.33 -10.60 3.53
C LEU A 167 1.84 -10.44 3.68
N GLN A 168 2.32 -10.02 4.86
CA GLN A 168 3.76 -9.94 5.15
C GLN A 168 4.46 -11.29 4.97
N GLN A 169 3.86 -12.41 5.44
CA GLN A 169 4.45 -13.74 5.28
C GLN A 169 4.53 -14.12 3.80
N ARG A 170 3.47 -13.88 3.01
CA ARG A 170 3.46 -14.18 1.57
C ARG A 170 4.48 -13.34 0.81
N ILE A 171 4.52 -12.04 1.05
CA ILE A 171 5.47 -11.13 0.41
C ILE A 171 6.92 -11.48 0.79
N ARG A 172 7.17 -11.88 2.03
CA ARG A 172 8.51 -12.32 2.50
C ARG A 172 8.99 -13.59 1.78
N ASN A 173 8.06 -14.46 1.40
CA ASN A 173 8.35 -15.69 0.67
C ASN A 173 8.37 -15.50 -0.87
N ASP A 174 8.41 -14.25 -1.36
CA ASP A 174 8.36 -13.89 -2.78
C ASP A 174 7.06 -14.34 -3.49
N GLU A 175 5.94 -14.42 -2.73
CA GLU A 175 4.62 -14.80 -3.22
C GLU A 175 3.70 -13.58 -3.45
N ALA A 176 4.26 -12.37 -3.61
CA ALA A 176 3.47 -11.14 -3.78
C ALA A 176 2.54 -11.19 -4.99
N GLU A 177 2.99 -11.78 -6.11
CA GLU A 177 2.21 -11.86 -7.35
C GLU A 177 0.98 -12.76 -7.27
N VAL A 178 0.92 -13.63 -6.26
CA VAL A 178 -0.18 -14.61 -6.09
C VAL A 178 -1.07 -14.33 -4.87
N VAL A 179 -0.88 -13.18 -4.20
CA VAL A 179 -1.71 -12.83 -3.02
C VAL A 179 -3.19 -12.70 -3.35
N GLY A 180 -3.56 -12.40 -4.60
CA GLY A 180 -4.95 -12.38 -5.06
C GLY A 180 -5.70 -13.69 -4.81
N ALA A 181 -5.01 -14.83 -4.84
CA ALA A 181 -5.61 -16.13 -4.54
C ALA A 181 -6.09 -16.26 -3.07
N LEU A 182 -5.66 -15.39 -2.18
CA LEU A 182 -6.09 -15.36 -0.78
C LEU A 182 -7.48 -14.71 -0.57
N LEU A 183 -8.05 -14.08 -1.60
CA LEU A 183 -9.31 -13.34 -1.47
C LEU A 183 -10.43 -14.15 -0.81
N PRO A 184 -10.74 -15.40 -1.19
CA PRO A 184 -11.84 -16.16 -0.56
C PRO A 184 -11.59 -16.44 0.93
N GLU A 185 -10.34 -16.74 1.30
CA GLU A 185 -9.95 -17.03 2.68
C GLU A 185 -10.02 -15.76 3.55
N LEU A 186 -9.39 -14.67 3.07
CA LEU A 186 -9.36 -13.41 3.81
C LEU A 186 -10.71 -12.72 3.88
N SER A 187 -11.55 -12.78 2.83
CA SER A 187 -12.93 -12.28 2.87
C SER A 187 -13.76 -13.06 3.89
N GLY A 188 -13.61 -14.40 3.92
CA GLY A 188 -14.25 -15.25 4.91
C GLY A 188 -13.86 -14.88 6.34
N PHE A 189 -12.58 -14.65 6.56
CA PHE A 189 -12.03 -14.26 7.87
C PHE A 189 -12.55 -12.88 8.30
N VAL A 190 -12.42 -11.87 7.45
CA VAL A 190 -12.79 -10.49 7.77
C VAL A 190 -14.30 -10.34 7.98
N LEU A 191 -15.12 -11.01 7.17
CA LEU A 191 -16.58 -10.89 7.24
C LEU A 191 -17.23 -11.82 8.27
N SER A 192 -16.51 -12.81 8.78
CA SER A 192 -17.06 -13.79 9.75
C SER A 192 -17.74 -13.15 10.97
N PRO A 193 -17.16 -12.14 11.65
CA PRO A 193 -17.79 -11.51 12.81
C PRO A 193 -19.04 -10.70 12.49
N TYR A 194 -19.20 -10.29 11.23
CA TYR A 194 -20.34 -9.49 10.77
C TYR A 194 -21.49 -10.34 10.22
N ARG A 195 -21.22 -11.60 9.88
CA ARG A 195 -22.27 -12.58 9.56
C ARG A 195 -22.84 -13.05 10.88
N GLY A 196 -23.98 -12.49 11.31
CA GLY A 196 -24.59 -12.81 12.59
C GLY A 196 -24.51 -14.30 12.87
N VAL A 197 -24.17 -14.67 14.11
CA VAL A 197 -24.31 -16.04 14.64
C VAL A 197 -25.75 -16.42 14.41
N GLY A 198 -26.01 -17.28 13.43
CA GLY A 198 -27.36 -17.80 13.15
C GLY A 198 -27.97 -18.22 14.47
N LYS A 199 -29.18 -17.73 14.79
CA LYS A 199 -29.93 -18.18 15.94
C LYS A 199 -29.84 -19.70 15.98
N PRO A 200 -29.43 -20.32 17.10
CA PRO A 200 -29.54 -21.75 17.23
C PRO A 200 -31.03 -22.08 16.99
N SER A 201 -31.29 -22.91 15.97
CA SER A 201 -32.62 -23.45 15.71
C SER A 201 -33.01 -24.18 16.96
N GLY A 202 -33.99 -23.59 17.71
CA GLY A 202 -34.66 -24.23 18.84
C GLY A 202 -35.58 -25.36 18.39
#